data_711243b07f15e5c9f3d3e320931d498a
#
_entry.id   711243b07f15e5c9f3d3e320931d498a
#
_cell.length_a   1.000
_cell.length_b   1.000
_cell.length_c   1.000
_cell.angle_alpha   90.00
_cell.angle_beta   90.00
_cell.angle_gamma   90.00
#
_symmetry.space_group_name_H-M   'P 1'
#
loop_
_entity.id
_entity.type
_entity.pdbx_description
1 polymer ?
#
loop_
_entity_poly.entity_id
_entity_poly.type
_entity_poly.pdbx_seq_one_letter_code
_entity_poly.pdbx_strand_id
1 'polypeptide(L)'
;MAKTERLGIEYRIVPIIDTHTHSSGPDNDGPVSGIVNVMDECGVEQSFVFAPLLSASGKTLTDKALDDVRVHNDYVAHLCSQSAERLLAFCVLNLNPRIAGGDADRTAELMVEEARRCYHELGIRGCKLVPDHWTAEDEHAIRLFEELARLGMYVVFHAGIFMDERSSSWCRPAFYEGVHQVEAFHGQLAHLGWPWVDECIAALLMQTEHSPKDDPPLRVDLSFGCPPDWQLDSVKKAINNLPPEWLLFGSDLFWPVDAFQYVEQYFMPQLSMLEAAATESRTAPQQGSQERVAMRKAFFYDNAIKHWERATRGVPQRPKRAAITPRVSAARSGRC
;
A
#
# COMPACT_ATOMS: atom_id res chain seq x y z
N MET A 1 -17.47 -19.27 15.72
CA MET A 1 -18.05 -20.17 14.71
C MET A 1 -19.51 -19.87 14.32
N ALA A 2 -20.32 -19.19 15.09
CA ALA A 2 -21.78 -19.09 14.82
C ALA A 2 -22.24 -17.88 13.96
N LYS A 3 -21.40 -16.89 13.65
CA LYS A 3 -21.82 -15.71 12.87
C LYS A 3 -21.57 -15.82 11.37
N THR A 4 -20.60 -16.61 10.96
CA THR A 4 -20.18 -16.79 9.56
C THR A 4 -21.11 -17.70 8.75
N GLU A 5 -21.90 -18.55 9.41
CA GLU A 5 -22.91 -19.38 8.73
C GLU A 5 -24.11 -18.59 8.19
N ARG A 6 -24.31 -17.34 8.64
CA ARG A 6 -25.45 -16.50 8.19
C ARG A 6 -25.26 -15.89 6.81
N LEU A 7 -24.03 -15.82 6.28
CA LEU A 7 -23.77 -15.22 4.96
C LEU A 7 -23.79 -16.24 3.82
N GLY A 8 -23.89 -17.56 4.10
CA GLY A 8 -24.10 -18.61 3.12
C GLY A 8 -23.02 -18.72 2.02
N ILE A 9 -21.86 -18.12 2.23
CA ILE A 9 -20.81 -18.01 1.20
C ILE A 9 -19.58 -18.80 1.65
N GLU A 10 -19.19 -19.79 0.85
CA GLU A 10 -17.91 -20.52 0.99
C GLU A 10 -16.67 -19.65 0.71
N TYR A 11 -16.58 -18.42 1.25
CA TYR A 11 -15.42 -17.54 1.00
C TYR A 11 -14.22 -17.84 1.88
N ARG A 12 -14.33 -18.68 2.91
CA ARG A 12 -13.22 -19.13 3.77
C ARG A 12 -12.13 -19.96 3.09
N ILE A 13 -12.13 -20.03 1.78
CA ILE A 13 -11.27 -20.99 1.05
C ILE A 13 -9.85 -20.45 0.85
N VAL A 14 -9.62 -19.15 1.06
CA VAL A 14 -8.31 -18.54 0.77
C VAL A 14 -7.93 -17.57 1.90
N PRO A 15 -6.73 -17.71 2.49
CA PRO A 15 -6.18 -16.68 3.38
C PRO A 15 -6.02 -15.37 2.62
N ILE A 16 -6.05 -14.24 3.32
CA ILE A 16 -5.96 -12.91 2.73
C ILE A 16 -4.76 -12.18 3.31
N ILE A 17 -3.97 -11.55 2.44
CA ILE A 17 -3.08 -10.44 2.80
C ILE A 17 -3.64 -9.19 2.15
N ASP A 18 -4.05 -8.22 2.97
CA ASP A 18 -4.52 -6.95 2.49
C ASP A 18 -3.35 -5.97 2.35
N THR A 19 -2.94 -5.73 1.11
CA THR A 19 -1.74 -4.92 0.82
C THR A 19 -1.99 -3.42 0.80
N HIS A 20 -3.22 -2.97 1.15
CA HIS A 20 -3.56 -1.56 1.06
C HIS A 20 -4.62 -1.18 2.09
N THR A 21 -4.20 -0.79 3.28
CA THR A 21 -5.09 -0.24 4.31
C THR A 21 -4.49 1.02 4.94
N HIS A 22 -5.33 1.86 5.48
CA HIS A 22 -4.96 3.12 6.07
C HIS A 22 -5.29 3.16 7.57
N SER A 23 -4.37 3.72 8.34
CA SER A 23 -4.69 4.24 9.66
C SER A 23 -5.45 5.56 9.52
N SER A 24 -6.51 5.72 10.29
CA SER A 24 -7.27 6.98 10.42
C SER A 24 -6.67 7.92 11.46
N GLY A 25 -5.61 7.49 12.13
CA GLY A 25 -4.90 8.26 13.15
C GLY A 25 -5.31 7.94 14.60
N PRO A 26 -4.57 8.49 15.56
CA PRO A 26 -4.64 8.10 16.98
C PRO A 26 -6.02 8.27 17.62
N ASP A 27 -6.79 9.24 17.14
CA ASP A 27 -8.12 9.53 17.71
C ASP A 27 -9.23 8.68 17.07
N ASN A 28 -8.95 7.97 15.98
CA ASN A 28 -9.97 7.33 15.14
C ASN A 28 -9.80 5.81 14.94
N ASP A 29 -8.57 5.26 14.98
CA ASP A 29 -8.33 3.84 14.69
C ASP A 29 -8.96 2.85 15.70
N GLY A 30 -9.25 3.33 16.89
CA GLY A 30 -9.70 2.47 17.97
C GLY A 30 -8.60 1.51 18.48
N PRO A 31 -8.95 0.52 19.31
CA PRO A 31 -7.98 -0.43 19.85
C PRO A 31 -7.54 -1.46 18.78
N VAL A 32 -6.25 -1.81 18.79
CA VAL A 32 -5.69 -2.84 17.87
C VAL A 32 -6.43 -4.17 17.95
N SER A 33 -6.91 -4.55 19.13
CA SER A 33 -7.72 -5.77 19.30
C SER A 33 -8.99 -5.74 18.45
N GLY A 34 -9.58 -4.56 18.21
CA GLY A 34 -10.73 -4.40 17.30
C GLY A 34 -10.36 -4.71 15.86
N ILE A 35 -9.25 -4.17 15.39
CA ILE A 35 -8.71 -4.43 14.03
C ILE A 35 -8.42 -5.94 13.88
N VAL A 36 -7.68 -6.53 14.82
CA VAL A 36 -7.32 -7.96 14.77
C VAL A 36 -8.55 -8.87 14.80
N ASN A 37 -9.57 -8.53 15.59
CA ASN A 37 -10.82 -9.30 15.62
C ASN A 37 -11.53 -9.29 14.26
N VAL A 38 -11.58 -8.15 13.57
CA VAL A 38 -12.14 -8.06 12.20
C VAL A 38 -11.31 -8.91 11.23
N MET A 39 -9.98 -8.83 11.31
CA MET A 39 -9.10 -9.66 10.49
C MET A 39 -9.35 -11.16 10.73
N ASP A 40 -9.51 -11.58 11.98
CA ASP A 40 -9.79 -12.98 12.34
C ASP A 40 -11.17 -13.45 11.84
N GLU A 41 -12.19 -12.59 11.94
CA GLU A 41 -13.53 -12.89 11.42
C GLU A 41 -13.55 -12.99 9.90
N CYS A 42 -12.73 -12.22 9.20
CA CYS A 42 -12.68 -12.12 7.72
C CYS A 42 -11.62 -13.04 7.07
N GLY A 43 -10.74 -13.68 7.85
CA GLY A 43 -9.67 -14.53 7.31
C GLY A 43 -8.48 -13.74 6.76
N VAL A 44 -8.30 -12.49 7.20
CA VAL A 44 -7.13 -11.65 6.85
C VAL A 44 -5.97 -12.06 7.76
N GLU A 45 -4.93 -12.64 7.19
CA GLU A 45 -3.75 -13.05 7.95
C GLU A 45 -2.82 -11.87 8.26
N GLN A 46 -2.61 -11.01 7.27
CA GLN A 46 -1.78 -9.81 7.42
C GLN A 46 -2.40 -8.61 6.71
N SER A 47 -2.14 -7.42 7.23
CA SER A 47 -2.54 -6.16 6.61
C SER A 47 -1.36 -5.18 6.58
N PHE A 48 -1.13 -4.55 5.42
CA PHE A 48 -0.23 -3.42 5.27
C PHE A 48 -0.96 -2.18 5.78
N VAL A 49 -0.47 -1.58 6.85
CA VAL A 49 -1.12 -0.43 7.48
C VAL A 49 -0.28 0.81 7.25
N PHE A 50 -0.79 1.72 6.44
CA PHE A 50 -0.10 2.98 6.15
C PHE A 50 -0.30 3.97 7.28
N ALA A 51 0.75 4.70 7.63
CA ALA A 51 0.67 5.84 8.51
C ALA A 51 -0.42 6.82 8.02
N PRO A 52 -1.07 7.58 8.91
CA PRO A 52 -2.04 8.58 8.51
C PRO A 52 -1.44 9.47 7.41
N LEU A 53 -2.12 9.51 6.26
CA LEU A 53 -1.68 10.36 5.16
C LEU A 53 -1.76 11.81 5.63
N LEU A 54 -0.67 12.54 5.40
CA LEU A 54 -0.67 13.99 5.60
C LEU A 54 -1.84 14.54 4.81
N SER A 55 -2.74 15.20 5.53
CA SER A 55 -4.04 15.63 5.06
C SER A 55 -3.98 16.11 3.62
N ALA A 56 -4.58 15.33 2.78
CA ALA A 56 -4.79 15.56 1.40
C ALA A 56 -5.68 16.79 1.11
N SER A 57 -6.18 17.45 2.12
CA SER A 57 -7.11 18.56 1.97
C SER A 57 -6.41 19.84 1.51
N GLY A 58 -5.73 19.89 0.36
CA GLY A 58 -5.27 21.10 -0.36
C GLY A 58 -4.73 22.29 0.46
N LYS A 59 -4.89 22.19 1.77
CA LYS A 59 -4.45 23.17 2.75
C LYS A 59 -2.98 22.95 3.02
N THR A 60 -2.20 23.83 2.45
CA THR A 60 -0.83 24.18 2.81
C THR A 60 -0.16 23.18 3.78
N LEU A 61 0.84 22.46 3.27
CA LEU A 61 1.87 21.89 4.11
C LEU A 61 2.29 23.00 5.08
N THR A 62 2.12 22.74 6.37
CA THR A 62 2.47 23.70 7.42
C THR A 62 3.99 23.77 7.57
N ASP A 63 4.49 24.80 8.23
CA ASP A 63 5.91 24.90 8.63
C ASP A 63 6.38 23.72 9.51
N LYS A 64 5.45 22.84 9.90
CA LYS A 64 5.66 21.63 10.72
C LYS A 64 5.54 20.32 9.93
N ALA A 65 5.47 20.37 8.61
CA ALA A 65 5.19 19.19 7.81
C ALA A 65 6.15 18.01 8.07
N LEU A 66 7.42 18.28 8.35
CA LEU A 66 8.38 17.23 8.73
C LEU A 66 8.06 16.63 10.11
N ASP A 67 7.68 17.46 11.09
CA ASP A 67 7.30 16.98 12.43
C ASP A 67 6.02 16.13 12.33
N ASP A 68 5.07 16.54 11.49
CA ASP A 68 3.83 15.78 11.24
C ASP A 68 4.12 14.43 10.59
N VAL A 69 5.04 14.35 9.62
CA VAL A 69 5.51 13.08 9.02
C VAL A 69 6.06 12.16 10.13
N ARG A 70 6.93 12.66 10.99
CA ARG A 70 7.55 11.89 12.08
C ARG A 70 6.53 11.39 13.09
N VAL A 71 5.61 12.24 13.51
CA VAL A 71 4.52 11.88 14.44
C VAL A 71 3.65 10.76 13.88
N HIS A 72 3.29 10.83 12.61
CA HIS A 72 2.48 9.80 11.96
C HIS A 72 3.24 8.47 11.82
N ASN A 73 4.55 8.52 11.50
CA ASN A 73 5.38 7.33 11.42
C ASN A 73 5.59 6.68 12.80
N ASP A 74 5.81 7.47 13.84
CA ASP A 74 5.89 6.97 15.22
C ASP A 74 4.58 6.34 15.64
N TYR A 75 3.46 6.94 15.29
CA TYR A 75 2.13 6.41 15.60
C TYR A 75 1.89 5.05 14.94
N VAL A 76 2.07 4.94 13.62
CA VAL A 76 1.82 3.65 12.94
C VAL A 76 2.77 2.55 13.41
N ALA A 77 4.02 2.89 13.72
CA ALA A 77 4.96 1.95 14.33
C ALA A 77 4.47 1.44 15.68
N HIS A 78 3.96 2.34 16.54
CA HIS A 78 3.38 1.98 17.82
C HIS A 78 2.10 1.14 17.65
N LEU A 79 1.18 1.55 16.78
CA LEU A 79 -0.05 0.83 16.49
C LEU A 79 0.24 -0.62 16.10
N CYS A 80 1.06 -0.80 15.06
CA CYS A 80 1.34 -2.12 14.50
C CYS A 80 2.21 -2.99 15.42
N SER A 81 3.04 -2.39 16.30
CA SER A 81 3.88 -3.15 17.23
C SER A 81 3.08 -3.98 18.23
N GLN A 82 1.80 -3.65 18.45
CA GLN A 82 0.90 -4.39 19.34
C GLN A 82 0.44 -5.73 18.75
N SER A 83 0.58 -5.91 17.42
CA SER A 83 0.30 -7.18 16.71
C SER A 83 1.19 -7.27 15.46
N ALA A 84 2.51 -7.27 15.64
CA ALA A 84 3.50 -7.08 14.58
C ALA A 84 3.57 -8.22 13.54
N GLU A 85 3.07 -9.40 13.88
CA GLU A 85 2.90 -10.51 12.94
C GLU A 85 1.65 -10.36 12.03
N ARG A 86 0.69 -9.51 12.41
CA ARG A 86 -0.57 -9.31 11.71
C ARG A 86 -0.61 -7.95 10.99
N LEU A 87 -0.09 -6.90 11.62
CA LEU A 87 -0.11 -5.53 11.14
C LEU A 87 1.31 -5.11 10.73
N LEU A 88 1.52 -4.95 9.43
CA LEU A 88 2.80 -4.55 8.87
C LEU A 88 2.80 -3.03 8.66
N ALA A 89 3.61 -2.33 9.46
CA ALA A 89 3.66 -0.88 9.43
C ALA A 89 4.34 -0.35 8.17
N PHE A 90 3.70 0.62 7.53
CA PHE A 90 4.25 1.40 6.43
C PHE A 90 4.38 2.86 6.85
N CYS A 91 5.58 3.40 6.82
CA CYS A 91 5.77 4.84 7.02
C CYS A 91 5.24 5.64 5.83
N VAL A 92 4.95 6.91 6.04
CA VAL A 92 4.69 7.88 4.98
C VAL A 92 5.92 8.77 4.82
N LEU A 93 6.35 8.98 3.59
CA LEU A 93 7.37 9.96 3.24
C LEU A 93 6.80 10.89 2.16
N ASN A 94 7.22 12.14 2.16
CA ASN A 94 6.67 13.14 1.26
C ASN A 94 7.78 14.01 0.66
N LEU A 95 7.95 13.94 -0.65
CA LEU A 95 8.96 14.69 -1.38
C LEU A 95 8.49 16.06 -1.86
N ASN A 96 7.31 16.55 -1.38
CA ASN A 96 6.86 17.89 -1.76
C ASN A 96 7.91 18.93 -1.33
N PRO A 97 8.46 19.72 -2.26
CA PRO A 97 9.55 20.65 -1.96
C PRO A 97 9.20 21.70 -0.88
N ARG A 98 7.92 21.96 -0.65
CA ARG A 98 7.46 22.89 0.39
C ARG A 98 7.88 22.48 1.80
N ILE A 99 8.17 21.20 2.04
CA ILE A 99 8.67 20.70 3.32
C ILE A 99 10.00 21.37 3.72
N ALA A 100 10.85 21.69 2.72
CA ALA A 100 12.10 22.37 2.91
C ALA A 100 12.14 23.78 2.26
N GLY A 101 11.02 24.51 2.33
CA GLY A 101 10.96 25.89 1.83
C GLY A 101 11.08 26.04 0.31
N GLY A 102 10.76 24.98 -0.45
CA GLY A 102 10.85 24.96 -1.92
C GLY A 102 12.10 24.25 -2.44
N ASP A 103 12.97 23.75 -1.56
CA ASP A 103 14.19 23.02 -1.93
C ASP A 103 13.89 21.50 -2.02
N ALA A 104 13.86 20.98 -3.26
CA ALA A 104 13.57 19.57 -3.51
C ALA A 104 14.71 18.65 -3.06
N ASP A 105 15.96 19.06 -3.23
CA ASP A 105 17.13 18.28 -2.82
C ASP A 105 17.19 18.15 -1.30
N ARG A 106 16.98 19.27 -0.61
CA ARG A 106 16.91 19.26 0.86
C ARG A 106 15.75 18.44 1.39
N THR A 107 14.60 18.50 0.71
CA THR A 107 13.45 17.65 1.07
C THR A 107 13.80 16.17 0.94
N ALA A 108 14.45 15.78 -0.16
CA ALA A 108 14.87 14.39 -0.35
C ALA A 108 15.87 13.93 0.72
N GLU A 109 16.86 14.76 1.10
CA GLU A 109 17.78 14.45 2.19
C GLU A 109 17.04 14.18 3.51
N LEU A 110 16.07 15.05 3.86
CA LEU A 110 15.26 14.87 5.06
C LEU A 110 14.43 13.60 5.03
N MET A 111 13.89 13.23 3.85
CA MET A 111 13.10 11.99 3.69
C MET A 111 13.99 10.74 3.71
N VAL A 112 15.23 10.82 3.20
CA VAL A 112 16.22 9.74 3.33
C VAL A 112 16.60 9.54 4.81
N GLU A 113 16.83 10.61 5.56
CA GLU A 113 17.09 10.54 7.02
C GLU A 113 15.90 9.90 7.75
N GLU A 114 14.67 10.31 7.41
CA GLU A 114 13.45 9.75 8.01
C GLU A 114 13.24 8.27 7.63
N ALA A 115 13.50 7.87 6.39
CA ALA A 115 13.47 6.48 5.97
C ALA A 115 14.41 5.61 6.80
N ARG A 116 15.65 6.09 7.00
CA ARG A 116 16.64 5.42 7.87
C ARG A 116 16.17 5.32 9.32
N ARG A 117 15.58 6.38 9.84
CA ARG A 117 15.01 6.38 11.20
C ARG A 117 13.87 5.37 11.32
N CYS A 118 12.91 5.39 10.40
CA CYS A 118 11.81 4.43 10.35
C CYS A 118 12.31 2.99 10.32
N TYR A 119 13.32 2.71 9.50
CA TYR A 119 13.90 1.39 9.37
C TYR A 119 14.68 0.96 10.62
N HIS A 120 15.63 1.78 11.09
CA HIS A 120 16.57 1.39 12.15
C HIS A 120 16.00 1.51 13.57
N GLU A 121 15.18 2.54 13.82
CA GLU A 121 14.67 2.82 15.15
C GLU A 121 13.26 2.28 15.37
N LEU A 122 12.37 2.42 14.37
CA LEU A 122 10.98 1.99 14.47
C LEU A 122 10.74 0.56 13.96
N GLY A 123 11.68 -0.02 13.21
CA GLY A 123 11.56 -1.37 12.67
C GLY A 123 10.59 -1.48 11.47
N ILE A 124 10.19 -0.37 10.88
CA ILE A 124 9.30 -0.34 9.72
C ILE A 124 10.03 -0.87 8.49
N ARG A 125 9.32 -1.66 7.67
CA ARG A 125 9.85 -2.30 6.45
C ARG A 125 9.08 -1.91 5.19
N GLY A 126 8.08 -1.06 5.31
CA GLY A 126 7.29 -0.56 4.20
C GLY A 126 7.20 0.96 4.17
N CYS A 127 6.96 1.52 2.99
CA CYS A 127 6.77 2.95 2.80
C CYS A 127 5.61 3.21 1.85
N LYS A 128 4.72 4.14 2.21
CA LYS A 128 3.69 4.69 1.32
C LYS A 128 4.17 6.02 0.78
N LEU A 129 4.14 6.16 -0.54
CA LEU A 129 4.47 7.38 -1.25
C LEU A 129 3.27 7.89 -2.03
N VAL A 130 3.03 9.19 -1.91
CA VAL A 130 1.93 9.87 -2.59
C VAL A 130 2.51 11.08 -3.33
N PRO A 131 2.77 10.97 -4.65
CA PRO A 131 3.34 12.07 -5.42
C PRO A 131 2.43 13.31 -5.39
N ASP A 132 3.00 14.41 -4.97
CA ASP A 132 2.37 15.74 -4.96
C ASP A 132 3.45 16.81 -5.12
N HIS A 133 3.47 17.51 -6.25
CA HIS A 133 4.52 18.43 -6.68
C HIS A 133 5.89 17.77 -6.91
N TRP A 134 5.91 16.49 -7.18
CA TRP A 134 7.06 15.71 -7.63
C TRP A 134 6.59 14.48 -8.42
N THR A 135 7.47 13.90 -9.20
CA THR A 135 7.24 12.67 -9.97
C THR A 135 8.27 11.60 -9.64
N ALA A 136 7.98 10.35 -9.97
CA ALA A 136 8.93 9.26 -9.75
C ALA A 136 10.13 9.27 -10.73
N GLU A 137 10.17 10.20 -11.69
CA GLU A 137 11.31 10.41 -12.60
C GLU A 137 12.29 11.46 -12.08
N ASP A 138 11.91 12.25 -11.08
CA ASP A 138 12.76 13.32 -10.56
C ASP A 138 14.00 12.75 -9.88
N GLU A 139 15.18 13.34 -10.15
CA GLU A 139 16.46 12.87 -9.60
C GLU A 139 16.46 12.77 -8.07
N HIS A 140 15.82 13.71 -7.39
CA HIS A 140 15.67 13.70 -5.95
C HIS A 140 14.76 12.58 -5.45
N ALA A 141 13.76 12.15 -6.24
CA ALA A 141 12.94 10.99 -5.94
C ALA A 141 13.71 9.68 -6.14
N ILE A 142 14.48 9.58 -7.21
CA ILE A 142 15.34 8.41 -7.47
C ILE A 142 16.32 8.19 -6.31
N ARG A 143 16.94 9.24 -5.76
CA ARG A 143 17.83 9.10 -4.58
C ARG A 143 17.12 8.51 -3.37
N LEU A 144 15.86 8.88 -3.12
CA LEU A 144 15.07 8.25 -2.06
C LEU A 144 14.79 6.78 -2.38
N PHE A 145 14.45 6.46 -3.63
CA PHE A 145 14.15 5.07 -4.03
C PHE A 145 15.37 4.16 -3.93
N GLU A 146 16.55 4.63 -4.29
CA GLU A 146 17.81 3.93 -4.09
C GLU A 146 18.06 3.61 -2.60
N GLU A 147 17.78 4.57 -1.72
CA GLU A 147 17.92 4.33 -0.28
C GLU A 147 16.86 3.35 0.25
N LEU A 148 15.60 3.45 -0.19
CA LEU A 148 14.55 2.50 0.20
C LEU A 148 14.89 1.09 -0.27
N ALA A 149 15.38 0.93 -1.50
CA ALA A 149 15.84 -0.35 -2.04
C ALA A 149 17.03 -0.89 -1.24
N ARG A 150 18.04 -0.05 -0.93
CA ARG A 150 19.20 -0.42 -0.11
C ARG A 150 18.81 -0.89 1.30
N LEU A 151 17.78 -0.30 1.87
CA LEU A 151 17.22 -0.70 3.17
C LEU A 151 16.36 -1.97 3.06
N GLY A 152 15.97 -2.41 1.86
CA GLY A 152 15.02 -3.50 1.67
C GLY A 152 13.62 -3.13 2.15
N MET A 153 13.18 -1.90 1.91
CA MET A 153 11.84 -1.44 2.22
C MET A 153 10.91 -1.62 1.01
N TYR A 154 9.74 -2.20 1.24
CA TYR A 154 8.69 -2.34 0.22
C TYR A 154 7.94 -1.02 0.05
N VAL A 155 7.72 -0.60 -1.20
CA VAL A 155 7.11 0.70 -1.48
C VAL A 155 5.72 0.56 -2.09
N VAL A 156 4.73 1.27 -1.57
CA VAL A 156 3.40 1.40 -2.17
C VAL A 156 3.22 2.84 -2.66
N PHE A 157 3.13 3.01 -3.97
CA PHE A 157 2.82 4.30 -4.58
C PHE A 157 1.32 4.50 -4.72
N HIS A 158 0.84 5.69 -4.41
CA HIS A 158 -0.44 6.10 -4.96
C HIS A 158 -0.29 6.29 -6.47
N ALA A 159 -1.13 5.63 -7.27
CA ALA A 159 -1.15 5.77 -8.71
C ALA A 159 -2.61 5.95 -9.16
N GLY A 160 -2.91 7.04 -9.85
CA GLY A 160 -4.28 7.34 -10.22
C GLY A 160 -4.76 8.72 -9.78
N ILE A 161 -6.06 8.90 -9.72
CA ILE A 161 -6.64 10.19 -9.35
C ILE A 161 -6.72 10.39 -7.84
N PHE A 162 -6.68 11.65 -7.44
CA PHE A 162 -7.08 12.11 -6.12
C PHE A 162 -8.56 12.50 -6.10
N MET A 163 -9.18 12.32 -4.93
CA MET A 163 -10.55 12.75 -4.65
C MET A 163 -10.59 13.98 -3.73
N ASP A 164 -9.48 14.72 -3.60
CA ASP A 164 -9.23 15.70 -2.54
C ASP A 164 -8.63 17.04 -3.03
N GLU A 165 -8.98 17.49 -4.21
CA GLU A 165 -8.55 18.76 -4.80
C GLU A 165 -7.06 18.83 -5.23
N ARG A 166 -6.21 17.82 -4.92
CA ARG A 166 -4.84 17.76 -5.44
C ARG A 166 -4.82 17.46 -6.93
N SER A 167 -3.77 17.90 -7.61
CA SER A 167 -3.57 17.52 -9.01
C SER A 167 -3.14 16.07 -9.15
N SER A 168 -3.99 15.27 -9.75
CA SER A 168 -3.70 13.86 -10.04
C SER A 168 -2.61 13.67 -11.10
N SER A 169 -2.22 14.74 -11.80
CA SER A 169 -1.18 14.66 -12.85
C SER A 169 0.16 14.12 -12.34
N TRP A 170 0.48 14.33 -11.07
CA TRP A 170 1.70 13.83 -10.43
C TRP A 170 1.73 12.31 -10.25
N CYS A 171 0.55 11.66 -10.25
CA CYS A 171 0.38 10.23 -9.98
C CYS A 171 0.09 9.41 -11.24
N ARG A 172 0.43 9.94 -12.43
CA ARG A 172 0.28 9.21 -13.69
C ARG A 172 1.23 8.01 -13.75
N PRO A 173 0.72 6.84 -14.15
CA PRO A 173 1.52 5.61 -14.17
C PRO A 173 2.81 5.68 -14.99
N ALA A 174 2.85 6.43 -16.08
CA ALA A 174 4.06 6.59 -16.90
C ALA A 174 5.27 7.11 -16.10
N PHE A 175 5.06 7.97 -15.11
CA PHE A 175 6.16 8.49 -14.29
C PHE A 175 6.88 7.42 -13.47
N TYR A 176 6.21 6.29 -13.18
CA TYR A 176 6.84 5.21 -12.40
C TYR A 176 7.84 4.38 -13.21
N GLU A 177 7.99 4.63 -14.52
CA GLU A 177 9.09 4.06 -15.29
C GLU A 177 10.47 4.48 -14.74
N GLY A 178 10.55 5.64 -14.08
CA GLY A 178 11.76 6.07 -13.37
C GLY A 178 12.28 5.06 -12.36
N VAL A 179 11.40 4.25 -11.76
CA VAL A 179 11.76 3.20 -10.79
C VAL A 179 12.53 2.04 -11.44
N HIS A 180 12.37 1.81 -12.75
CA HIS A 180 13.00 0.69 -13.44
C HIS A 180 14.53 0.75 -13.43
N GLN A 181 15.11 1.92 -13.23
CA GLN A 181 16.55 2.10 -13.12
C GLN A 181 17.12 1.83 -11.72
N VAL A 182 16.26 1.65 -10.71
CA VAL A 182 16.69 1.44 -9.33
C VAL A 182 16.87 -0.05 -9.06
N GLU A 183 18.12 -0.44 -8.82
CA GLU A 183 18.46 -1.84 -8.55
C GLU A 183 17.80 -2.35 -7.25
N ALA A 184 17.33 -3.60 -7.28
CA ALA A 184 16.68 -4.26 -6.14
C ALA A 184 15.47 -3.53 -5.55
N PHE A 185 14.83 -2.66 -6.32
CA PHE A 185 13.60 -2.00 -5.90
C PHE A 185 12.41 -2.96 -5.91
N HIS A 186 11.57 -2.89 -4.88
CA HIS A 186 10.34 -3.66 -4.80
C HIS A 186 9.18 -2.79 -4.32
N GLY A 187 8.08 -2.82 -5.07
CA GLY A 187 6.90 -2.05 -4.72
C GLY A 187 5.66 -2.40 -5.52
N GLN A 188 4.62 -1.62 -5.31
CA GLN A 188 3.36 -1.71 -6.06
C GLN A 188 2.77 -0.35 -6.38
N LEU A 189 2.05 -0.30 -7.50
CA LEU A 189 1.19 0.82 -7.87
C LEU A 189 -0.22 0.56 -7.37
N ALA A 190 -0.82 1.53 -6.70
CA ALA A 190 -2.17 1.41 -6.20
C ALA A 190 -3.22 1.59 -7.30
N HIS A 191 -4.42 1.02 -7.09
CA HIS A 191 -5.64 1.30 -7.86
C HIS A 191 -5.56 0.99 -9.36
N LEU A 192 -4.66 0.08 -9.78
CA LEU A 192 -4.41 -0.18 -11.22
C LEU A 192 -4.15 1.12 -12.02
N GLY A 193 -3.71 2.18 -11.33
CA GLY A 193 -3.45 3.49 -11.95
C GLY A 193 -4.68 4.21 -12.48
N TRP A 194 -5.90 3.82 -12.04
CA TRP A 194 -7.14 4.38 -12.58
C TRP A 194 -7.17 5.92 -12.49
N PRO A 195 -7.61 6.65 -13.56
CA PRO A 195 -8.23 6.17 -14.80
C PRO A 195 -7.25 5.81 -15.92
N TRP A 196 -5.95 5.89 -15.73
CA TRP A 196 -4.91 5.64 -16.73
C TRP A 196 -4.47 4.17 -16.76
N VAL A 197 -5.45 3.24 -16.81
CA VAL A 197 -5.22 1.79 -16.72
C VAL A 197 -4.31 1.27 -17.84
N ASP A 198 -4.51 1.73 -19.07
CA ASP A 198 -3.70 1.29 -20.21
C ASP A 198 -2.24 1.78 -20.07
N GLU A 199 -2.05 2.98 -19.55
CA GLU A 199 -0.73 3.55 -19.22
C GLU A 199 -0.06 2.76 -18.09
N CYS A 200 -0.82 2.39 -17.05
CA CYS A 200 -0.31 1.57 -15.95
C CYS A 200 0.15 0.19 -16.43
N ILE A 201 -0.65 -0.46 -17.27
CA ILE A 201 -0.28 -1.75 -17.85
C ILE A 201 0.96 -1.62 -18.73
N ALA A 202 1.06 -0.57 -19.55
CA ALA A 202 2.22 -0.32 -20.39
C ALA A 202 3.49 -0.11 -19.55
N ALA A 203 3.46 0.75 -18.55
CA ALA A 203 4.59 1.00 -17.64
C ALA A 203 5.05 -0.29 -16.93
N LEU A 204 4.11 -1.11 -16.46
CA LEU A 204 4.44 -2.41 -15.85
C LEU A 204 5.06 -3.41 -16.84
N LEU A 205 4.61 -3.43 -18.09
CA LEU A 205 5.19 -4.31 -19.12
C LEU A 205 6.60 -3.89 -19.50
N MET A 206 6.88 -2.59 -19.56
CA MET A 206 8.21 -2.06 -19.91
C MET A 206 9.30 -2.45 -18.90
N GLN A 207 8.95 -2.69 -17.65
CA GLN A 207 9.95 -3.12 -16.65
C GLN A 207 10.63 -4.45 -17.02
N THR A 208 10.01 -5.31 -17.84
CA THR A 208 10.58 -6.60 -18.25
C THR A 208 11.78 -6.47 -19.20
N GLU A 209 11.97 -5.31 -19.78
CA GLU A 209 13.15 -5.01 -20.61
C GLU A 209 14.39 -4.75 -19.74
N HIS A 210 14.19 -4.40 -18.46
CA HIS A 210 15.25 -3.99 -17.53
C HIS A 210 15.41 -4.91 -16.33
N SER A 211 14.45 -5.83 -16.10
CA SER A 211 14.43 -6.70 -14.92
C SER A 211 13.98 -8.11 -15.29
N PRO A 212 14.40 -9.15 -14.51
CA PRO A 212 13.90 -10.50 -14.70
C PRO A 212 12.36 -10.54 -14.62
N LYS A 213 11.73 -11.29 -15.54
CA LYS A 213 10.26 -11.41 -15.59
C LYS A 213 9.66 -12.00 -14.32
N ASP A 214 10.39 -12.81 -13.61
CA ASP A 214 9.98 -13.45 -12.34
C ASP A 214 10.28 -12.57 -11.12
N ASP A 215 10.98 -11.45 -11.30
CA ASP A 215 11.31 -10.51 -10.24
C ASP A 215 11.27 -9.02 -10.69
N PRO A 216 10.14 -8.54 -11.20
CA PRO A 216 10.01 -7.14 -11.62
C PRO A 216 9.97 -6.21 -10.40
N PRO A 217 10.42 -4.95 -10.53
CA PRO A 217 10.42 -3.99 -9.43
C PRO A 217 9.02 -3.61 -8.97
N LEU A 218 8.04 -3.55 -9.87
CA LEU A 218 6.69 -3.10 -9.57
C LEU A 218 5.62 -4.17 -9.81
N ARG A 219 4.61 -4.16 -8.97
CA ARG A 219 3.34 -4.87 -9.07
C ARG A 219 2.20 -3.87 -9.05
N VAL A 220 0.96 -4.37 -9.04
CA VAL A 220 -0.21 -3.50 -8.98
C VAL A 220 -1.28 -4.10 -8.09
N ASP A 221 -1.87 -3.30 -7.23
CA ASP A 221 -3.08 -3.69 -6.54
C ASP A 221 -4.34 -3.25 -7.28
N LEU A 222 -5.41 -4.01 -7.08
CA LEU A 222 -6.72 -3.74 -7.65
C LEU A 222 -7.63 -3.05 -6.62
N SER A 223 -7.04 -2.30 -5.67
CA SER A 223 -7.77 -1.62 -4.62
C SER A 223 -8.77 -0.61 -5.18
N PHE A 224 -9.71 -0.20 -4.33
CA PHE A 224 -10.80 0.69 -4.69
C PHE A 224 -10.29 2.00 -5.32
N GLY A 225 -11.06 2.57 -6.25
CA GLY A 225 -10.72 3.83 -6.94
C GLY A 225 -11.41 3.97 -8.29
N CYS A 226 -11.73 2.82 -8.93
CA CYS A 226 -12.42 2.81 -10.21
C CYS A 226 -13.95 2.76 -10.02
N PRO A 227 -14.75 3.59 -10.70
CA PRO A 227 -16.20 3.44 -10.71
C PRO A 227 -16.64 2.02 -11.11
N PRO A 228 -17.67 1.43 -10.49
CA PRO A 228 -18.10 0.05 -10.74
C PRO A 228 -18.31 -0.28 -12.21
N ASP A 229 -18.88 0.66 -12.97
CA ASP A 229 -19.18 0.46 -14.41
C ASP A 229 -17.92 0.27 -15.28
N TRP A 230 -16.76 0.77 -14.81
CA TRP A 230 -15.49 0.67 -15.55
C TRP A 230 -14.53 -0.38 -14.96
N GLN A 231 -14.81 -0.83 -13.76
CA GLN A 231 -13.91 -1.70 -13.01
C GLN A 231 -13.74 -3.06 -13.71
N LEU A 232 -14.83 -3.64 -14.22
CA LEU A 232 -14.77 -4.93 -14.91
C LEU A 232 -13.82 -4.90 -16.12
N ASP A 233 -13.95 -3.88 -16.97
CA ASP A 233 -13.10 -3.74 -18.15
C ASP A 233 -11.63 -3.49 -17.75
N SER A 234 -11.38 -2.70 -16.69
CA SER A 234 -10.05 -2.42 -16.16
C SER A 234 -9.38 -3.70 -15.66
N VAL A 235 -10.06 -4.48 -14.83
CA VAL A 235 -9.53 -5.74 -14.28
C VAL A 235 -9.34 -6.78 -15.38
N LYS A 236 -10.24 -6.86 -16.35
CA LYS A 236 -10.11 -7.76 -17.50
C LYS A 236 -8.91 -7.40 -18.38
N LYS A 237 -8.62 -6.12 -18.59
CA LYS A 237 -7.38 -5.67 -19.25
C LYS A 237 -6.14 -6.13 -18.48
N ALA A 238 -6.13 -5.96 -17.15
CA ALA A 238 -5.02 -6.40 -16.32
C ALA A 238 -4.80 -7.91 -16.42
N ILE A 239 -5.84 -8.74 -16.25
CA ILE A 239 -5.76 -10.20 -16.33
C ILE A 239 -5.27 -10.69 -17.70
N ASN A 240 -5.68 -10.01 -18.78
CA ASN A 240 -5.31 -10.42 -20.15
C ASN A 240 -3.88 -10.02 -20.55
N ASN A 241 -3.27 -9.06 -19.87
CA ASN A 241 -2.01 -8.45 -20.32
C ASN A 241 -0.87 -8.54 -19.28
N LEU A 242 -1.17 -8.69 -18.00
CA LEU A 242 -0.17 -8.81 -16.96
C LEU A 242 -0.02 -10.26 -16.47
N PRO A 243 1.18 -10.69 -16.08
CA PRO A 243 1.37 -11.94 -15.36
C PRO A 243 0.50 -11.98 -14.10
N PRO A 244 -0.21 -13.09 -13.82
CA PRO A 244 -1.09 -13.19 -12.64
C PRO A 244 -0.39 -12.90 -11.31
N GLU A 245 0.91 -13.20 -11.20
CA GLU A 245 1.76 -12.95 -10.05
C GLU A 245 2.07 -11.48 -9.78
N TRP A 246 1.70 -10.58 -10.70
CA TRP A 246 1.86 -9.13 -10.51
C TRP A 246 0.62 -8.46 -9.92
N LEU A 247 -0.50 -9.20 -9.85
CA LEU A 247 -1.76 -8.67 -9.34
C LEU A 247 -1.90 -8.96 -7.86
N LEU A 248 -2.23 -7.92 -7.08
CA LEU A 248 -2.35 -7.95 -5.63
C LEU A 248 -3.75 -7.53 -5.19
N PHE A 249 -4.20 -8.10 -4.09
CA PHE A 249 -5.38 -7.64 -3.38
C PHE A 249 -5.01 -6.49 -2.44
N GLY A 250 -5.82 -5.44 -2.45
CA GLY A 250 -5.80 -4.35 -1.49
C GLY A 250 -7.20 -3.75 -1.35
N SER A 251 -7.61 -3.42 -0.14
CA SER A 251 -8.95 -2.89 0.11
C SER A 251 -9.06 -1.38 -0.07
N ASP A 252 -8.00 -0.65 0.23
CA ASP A 252 -7.98 0.81 0.38
C ASP A 252 -8.86 1.31 1.54
N LEU A 253 -9.12 0.44 2.51
CA LEU A 253 -9.94 0.81 3.67
C LEU A 253 -9.17 1.71 4.64
N PHE A 254 -9.95 2.48 5.39
CA PHE A 254 -9.48 3.23 6.56
C PHE A 254 -10.00 2.55 7.82
N TRP A 255 -9.08 2.12 8.70
CA TRP A 255 -9.47 1.56 9.98
C TRP A 255 -10.11 2.63 10.89
N PRO A 256 -11.11 2.29 11.74
CA PRO A 256 -11.68 0.97 11.94
C PRO A 256 -12.88 0.70 11.01
N VAL A 257 -13.09 -0.55 10.68
CA VAL A 257 -14.32 -1.06 10.06
C VAL A 257 -14.80 -2.26 10.84
N ASP A 258 -16.06 -2.66 10.70
CA ASP A 258 -16.52 -3.96 11.21
C ASP A 258 -16.37 -5.06 10.13
N ALA A 259 -16.53 -6.33 10.54
CA ALA A 259 -16.37 -7.46 9.64
C ALA A 259 -17.39 -7.48 8.49
N PHE A 260 -18.62 -6.99 8.71
CA PHE A 260 -19.63 -6.88 7.68
C PHE A 260 -19.22 -5.83 6.62
N GLN A 261 -18.76 -4.66 7.05
CA GLN A 261 -18.26 -3.63 6.16
C GLN A 261 -17.05 -4.13 5.35
N TYR A 262 -16.08 -4.80 6.01
CA TYR A 262 -14.92 -5.37 5.32
C TYR A 262 -15.34 -6.32 4.19
N VAL A 263 -16.23 -7.26 4.49
CA VAL A 263 -16.66 -8.26 3.52
C VAL A 263 -17.48 -7.63 2.39
N GLU A 264 -18.51 -6.85 2.72
CA GLU A 264 -19.47 -6.36 1.73
C GLU A 264 -18.97 -5.18 0.89
N GLN A 265 -18.11 -4.32 1.48
CA GLN A 265 -17.67 -3.10 0.76
C GLN A 265 -16.31 -3.27 0.09
N TYR A 266 -15.45 -4.17 0.58
CA TYR A 266 -14.08 -4.27 0.09
C TYR A 266 -13.76 -5.64 -0.52
N PHE A 267 -13.99 -6.73 0.22
CA PHE A 267 -13.60 -8.07 -0.24
C PHE A 267 -14.50 -8.62 -1.35
N MET A 268 -15.82 -8.68 -1.11
CA MET A 268 -16.76 -9.28 -2.07
C MET A 268 -16.84 -8.56 -3.42
N PRO A 269 -16.81 -7.22 -3.48
CA PRO A 269 -16.75 -6.52 -4.75
C PRO A 269 -15.51 -6.91 -5.57
N GLN A 270 -14.33 -6.98 -4.95
CA GLN A 270 -13.11 -7.36 -5.67
C GLN A 270 -13.09 -8.83 -6.06
N LEU A 271 -13.56 -9.74 -5.20
CA LEU A 271 -13.71 -11.15 -5.56
C LEU A 271 -14.68 -11.33 -6.73
N SER A 272 -15.84 -10.70 -6.68
CA SER A 272 -16.85 -10.78 -7.74
C SER A 272 -16.30 -10.22 -9.06
N MET A 273 -15.57 -9.13 -8.99
CA MET A 273 -14.95 -8.49 -10.13
C MET A 273 -13.84 -9.35 -10.74
N LEU A 274 -12.97 -9.92 -9.89
CA LEU A 274 -11.91 -10.84 -10.33
C LEU A 274 -12.53 -12.06 -11.06
N GLU A 275 -13.58 -12.66 -10.49
CA GLU A 275 -14.24 -13.82 -11.07
C GLU A 275 -14.95 -13.50 -12.39
N ALA A 276 -15.65 -12.37 -12.47
CA ALA A 276 -16.31 -11.92 -13.69
C ALA A 276 -15.27 -11.62 -14.79
N ALA A 277 -14.26 -10.84 -14.49
CA ALA A 277 -13.19 -10.49 -15.41
C ALA A 277 -12.44 -11.74 -15.92
N ALA A 278 -12.14 -12.67 -15.03
CA ALA A 278 -11.47 -13.92 -15.39
C ALA A 278 -12.38 -14.86 -16.22
N THR A 279 -13.69 -14.83 -16.01
CA THR A 279 -14.63 -15.63 -16.83
C THR A 279 -14.72 -15.10 -18.26
N GLU A 280 -14.57 -13.80 -18.45
CA GLU A 280 -14.55 -13.17 -19.78
C GLU A 280 -13.12 -13.09 -20.39
N SER A 281 -12.09 -13.45 -19.62
CA SER A 281 -10.71 -13.41 -20.08
C SER A 281 -10.40 -14.56 -21.05
N ARG A 282 -9.49 -14.28 -21.98
CA ARG A 282 -8.96 -15.29 -22.92
C ARG A 282 -7.82 -16.10 -22.33
N THR A 283 -7.20 -15.62 -21.27
CA THR A 283 -5.97 -16.19 -20.69
C THR A 283 -6.18 -16.81 -19.32
N ALA A 284 -7.26 -16.45 -18.63
CA ALA A 284 -7.53 -16.96 -17.28
C ALA A 284 -8.03 -18.43 -17.32
N PRO A 285 -7.74 -19.20 -16.24
CA PRO A 285 -8.21 -20.56 -16.11
C PRO A 285 -9.75 -20.68 -16.12
N GLN A 286 -10.25 -21.85 -16.52
CA GLN A 286 -11.70 -22.11 -16.57
C GLN A 286 -12.34 -22.03 -15.18
N GLN A 287 -13.56 -21.53 -15.12
CA GLN A 287 -14.35 -21.50 -13.90
C GLN A 287 -14.51 -22.90 -13.29
N GLY A 288 -14.33 -23.03 -11.99
CA GLY A 288 -14.41 -24.31 -11.28
C GLY A 288 -13.16 -25.20 -11.38
N SER A 289 -12.15 -24.83 -12.16
CA SER A 289 -10.89 -25.59 -12.22
C SER A 289 -10.02 -25.36 -10.99
N GLN A 290 -9.07 -26.28 -10.74
CA GLN A 290 -8.08 -26.10 -9.67
C GLN A 290 -7.17 -24.90 -9.93
N GLU A 291 -6.85 -24.64 -11.20
CA GLU A 291 -6.06 -23.48 -11.63
C GLU A 291 -6.77 -22.17 -11.31
N ARG A 292 -8.13 -22.12 -11.41
CA ARG A 292 -8.91 -20.93 -11.00
C ARG A 292 -8.84 -20.73 -9.48
N VAL A 293 -8.89 -21.80 -8.70
CA VAL A 293 -8.69 -21.73 -7.24
C VAL A 293 -7.29 -21.25 -6.91
N ALA A 294 -6.26 -21.76 -7.60
CA ALA A 294 -4.88 -21.31 -7.44
C ALA A 294 -4.71 -19.82 -7.81
N MET A 295 -5.35 -19.35 -8.89
CA MET A 295 -5.33 -17.94 -9.29
C MET A 295 -5.92 -17.04 -8.19
N ARG A 296 -7.05 -17.42 -7.59
CA ARG A 296 -7.62 -16.69 -6.45
C ARG A 296 -6.67 -16.63 -5.26
N LYS A 297 -6.10 -17.78 -4.89
CA LYS A 297 -5.14 -17.86 -3.79
C LYS A 297 -3.91 -17.00 -4.06
N ALA A 298 -3.40 -17.02 -5.28
CA ALA A 298 -2.27 -16.19 -5.68
C ALA A 298 -2.60 -14.70 -5.51
N PHE A 299 -3.75 -14.24 -6.01
CA PHE A 299 -4.19 -12.86 -5.94
C PHE A 299 -4.39 -12.37 -4.50
N PHE A 300 -5.10 -13.15 -3.67
CA PHE A 300 -5.43 -12.73 -2.31
C PHE A 300 -4.30 -12.96 -1.29
N TYR A 301 -3.32 -13.83 -1.58
CA TYR A 301 -2.33 -14.23 -0.59
C TYR A 301 -0.92 -14.43 -1.15
N ASP A 302 -0.70 -15.45 -2.04
CA ASP A 302 0.65 -15.93 -2.35
C ASP A 302 1.53 -14.86 -3.00
N ASN A 303 0.94 -14.00 -3.84
CA ASN A 303 1.67 -12.92 -4.51
C ASN A 303 2.19 -11.90 -3.50
N ALA A 304 1.33 -11.46 -2.57
CA ALA A 304 1.68 -10.46 -1.57
C ALA A 304 2.84 -10.94 -0.67
N ILE A 305 2.71 -12.16 -0.10
CA ILE A 305 3.76 -12.69 0.79
C ILE A 305 5.09 -12.89 0.06
N LYS A 306 5.05 -13.43 -1.17
CA LYS A 306 6.23 -13.63 -1.99
C LYS A 306 7.00 -12.33 -2.24
N HIS A 307 6.28 -11.25 -2.56
CA HIS A 307 6.89 -9.97 -2.88
C HIS A 307 7.37 -9.23 -1.64
N TRP A 308 6.61 -9.30 -0.56
CA TRP A 308 7.03 -8.77 0.73
C TRP A 308 8.33 -9.43 1.24
N GLU A 309 8.36 -10.77 1.23
CA GLU A 309 9.54 -11.51 1.63
C GLU A 309 10.76 -11.22 0.76
N ARG A 310 10.58 -11.03 -0.55
CA ARG A 310 11.69 -10.68 -1.46
C ARG A 310 12.28 -9.33 -1.13
N ALA A 311 11.46 -8.32 -0.97
CA ALA A 311 11.89 -6.97 -0.59
C ALA A 311 12.65 -6.94 0.74
N THR A 312 12.18 -7.73 1.71
CA THR A 312 12.71 -7.71 3.09
C THR A 312 13.76 -8.79 3.38
N ARG A 313 14.08 -9.67 2.39
CA ARG A 313 15.13 -10.71 2.52
C ARG A 313 16.51 -10.09 2.68
N GLY A 314 17.25 -10.65 3.64
CA GLY A 314 18.65 -10.26 3.89
C GLY A 314 18.81 -9.22 4.97
N VAL A 315 17.72 -8.69 5.49
CA VAL A 315 17.76 -7.76 6.60
C VAL A 315 17.48 -8.51 7.91
N PRO A 316 18.38 -8.52 8.91
CA PRO A 316 18.12 -9.18 10.18
C PRO A 316 16.87 -8.59 10.83
N GLN A 317 15.86 -9.44 11.08
CA GLN A 317 14.74 -9.04 11.93
C GLN A 317 15.31 -8.72 13.32
N ARG A 318 15.14 -7.48 13.77
CA ARG A 318 15.59 -7.10 15.13
C ARG A 318 14.78 -7.84 16.17
N PRO A 319 15.43 -8.31 17.26
CA PRO A 319 14.70 -8.83 18.40
C PRO A 319 13.82 -7.74 19.00
N LYS A 320 12.61 -8.14 19.46
CA LYS A 320 11.61 -7.30 20.12
C LYS A 320 12.24 -6.31 21.10
N ARG A 321 12.22 -5.02 20.79
CA ARG A 321 12.59 -3.98 21.77
C ARG A 321 11.39 -3.63 22.64
N ALA A 322 11.66 -3.38 23.93
CA ALA A 322 10.70 -2.93 24.91
C ALA A 322 9.97 -1.66 24.47
N ALA A 323 8.69 -1.57 24.82
CA ALA A 323 7.76 -0.52 24.46
C ALA A 323 8.38 0.90 24.48
N ILE A 324 8.32 1.56 23.34
CA ILE A 324 8.60 3.00 23.23
C ILE A 324 7.34 3.71 23.76
N THR A 325 7.49 4.40 24.88
CA THR A 325 6.39 5.22 25.43
C THR A 325 6.25 6.47 24.55
N PRO A 326 5.08 6.77 23.98
CA PRO A 326 4.88 7.96 23.17
C PRO A 326 5.16 9.22 24.01
N ARG A 327 5.97 10.14 23.52
CA ARG A 327 6.05 11.49 24.06
C ARG A 327 4.76 12.24 23.67
N VAL A 328 3.76 12.17 24.53
CA VAL A 328 2.61 13.05 24.45
C VAL A 328 3.13 14.46 24.76
N SER A 329 3.18 15.34 23.76
CA SER A 329 3.45 16.76 24.00
C SER A 329 2.24 17.33 24.73
N ALA A 330 2.41 17.59 26.03
CA ALA A 330 1.40 18.28 26.81
C ALA A 330 1.16 19.69 26.19
N ALA A 331 0.00 19.85 25.57
CA ALA A 331 -0.49 21.16 25.21
C ALA A 331 -0.55 22.01 26.49
N ARG A 332 0.29 23.03 26.57
CA ARG A 332 0.22 24.03 27.66
C ARG A 332 -1.12 24.74 27.52
N SER A 333 -2.04 24.43 28.42
CA SER A 333 -3.21 25.25 28.66
C SER A 333 -2.75 26.59 29.22
N GLY A 334 -2.57 27.58 28.34
CA GLY A 334 -2.43 28.97 28.73
C GLY A 334 -3.80 29.48 29.16
N ARG A 335 -4.00 29.66 30.45
CA ARG A 335 -5.03 30.54 30.97
C ARG A 335 -4.60 31.99 30.71
N CYS A 336 -5.42 32.78 30.07
CA CYS A 336 -5.84 34.12 30.45
C CYS A 336 -7.15 34.44 29.71
#